data_a204d566bfa24c214fe80f7b711d470c
#
_entry.id   a204d566bfa24c214fe80f7b711d470c
#
_cell.length_a   1.000
_cell.length_b   1.000
_cell.length_c   1.000
_cell.angle_alpha   90.00
_cell.angle_beta   90.00
_cell.angle_gamma   90.00
#
_symmetry.space_group_name_H-M   'P 1'
#
loop_
_entity.id
_entity.type
_entity.pdbx_description
1 polymer ?
#
loop_
_entity_poly.entity_id
_entity_poly.type
_entity_poly.pdbx_seq_one_letter_code
_entity_poly.pdbx_strand_id
1 'polypeptide(L)'
;MGELVFLKLGGSLITDKSKEATAREGIIKETAREIKEALEAKSNLQVLLGHGSGSFGHFVARRYGLLEGGLPNWQGYAETGAAAARLNRLVADIFLAEGVPVVSFQPSASAFCRDGELVGMATEPIARVLAYGLVPLVYGDVAMDEIRGCTIISTEQIFAWLADQLH
;
A
#
# COMPACT_ATOMS: atom_id res chain seq x y z
N MET A 1 7.63 24.19 7.08
CA MET A 1 7.19 22.94 6.41
C MET A 1 7.07 21.86 7.48
N GLY A 2 6.05 21.02 7.40
CA GLY A 2 5.92 19.85 8.27
C GLY A 2 6.99 18.80 7.94
N GLU A 3 7.29 17.92 8.89
CA GLU A 3 8.13 16.76 8.65
C GLU A 3 7.28 15.64 8.04
N LEU A 4 7.55 15.26 6.80
CA LEU A 4 6.87 14.14 6.14
C LEU A 4 7.66 12.84 6.35
N VAL A 5 7.02 11.86 6.97
CA VAL A 5 7.57 10.52 7.22
C VAL A 5 6.85 9.48 6.38
N PHE A 6 7.60 8.71 5.62
CA PHE A 6 7.12 7.52 4.93
C PHE A 6 7.28 6.30 5.83
N LEU A 7 6.19 5.69 6.24
CA LEU A 7 6.19 4.56 7.16
C LEU A 7 5.57 3.32 6.53
N LYS A 8 6.36 2.27 6.40
CA LYS A 8 5.90 1.00 5.83
C LYS A 8 5.63 -0.06 6.89
N LEU A 9 4.44 -0.62 6.87
CA LEU A 9 4.10 -1.84 7.61
C LEU A 9 4.44 -3.05 6.73
N GLY A 10 5.46 -3.80 7.11
CA GLY A 10 5.86 -4.99 6.36
C GLY A 10 4.74 -6.02 6.29
N GLY A 11 4.53 -6.64 5.12
CA GLY A 11 3.49 -7.66 4.95
C GLY A 11 3.62 -8.83 5.95
N SER A 12 4.86 -9.21 6.32
CA SER A 12 5.13 -10.23 7.34
C SER A 12 4.89 -9.75 8.78
N LEU A 13 4.88 -8.45 9.01
CA LEU A 13 4.51 -7.88 10.30
C LEU A 13 3.01 -8.01 10.52
N ILE A 14 2.22 -7.58 9.55
CA ILE A 14 0.77 -7.43 9.65
C ILE A 14 -0.03 -8.66 9.19
N THR A 15 0.64 -9.69 8.61
CA THR A 15 -0.02 -10.95 8.21
C THR A 15 0.76 -12.18 8.65
N ASP A 16 0.08 -13.28 8.82
CA ASP A 16 0.69 -14.60 9.01
C ASP A 16 1.05 -15.20 7.65
N LYS A 17 2.35 -15.26 7.33
CA LYS A 17 2.84 -15.81 6.05
C LYS A 17 2.63 -17.32 5.87
N SER A 18 2.32 -18.04 6.92
CA SER A 18 2.06 -19.49 6.86
C SER A 18 0.63 -19.81 6.43
N LYS A 19 -0.26 -18.82 6.45
CA LYS A 19 -1.70 -18.97 6.16
C LYS A 19 -2.17 -17.91 5.18
N GLU A 20 -2.91 -18.36 4.16
CA GLU A 20 -3.52 -17.45 3.19
C GLU A 20 -4.51 -16.50 3.89
N ALA A 21 -4.51 -15.23 3.47
CA ALA A 21 -5.45 -14.18 3.87
C ALA A 21 -5.65 -14.07 5.40
N THR A 22 -4.57 -14.18 6.17
CA THR A 22 -4.64 -14.12 7.64
C THR A 22 -3.91 -12.88 8.16
N ALA A 23 -4.67 -11.89 8.61
CA ALA A 23 -4.13 -10.66 9.21
C ALA A 23 -3.81 -10.83 10.69
N ARG A 24 -2.80 -10.10 11.16
CA ARG A 24 -2.45 -9.95 12.57
C ARG A 24 -3.07 -8.68 13.13
N GLU A 25 -4.39 -8.69 13.29
CA GLU A 25 -5.18 -7.51 13.66
C GLU A 25 -4.69 -6.84 14.95
N GLY A 26 -4.26 -7.63 15.95
CA GLY A 26 -3.69 -7.10 17.19
C GLY A 26 -2.46 -6.21 16.96
N ILE A 27 -1.55 -6.63 16.07
CA ILE A 27 -0.36 -5.85 15.71
C ILE A 27 -0.74 -4.60 14.95
N ILE A 28 -1.68 -4.69 13.99
CA ILE A 28 -2.16 -3.55 13.23
C ILE A 28 -2.76 -2.50 14.18
N LYS A 29 -3.56 -2.95 15.15
CA LYS A 29 -4.20 -2.11 16.14
C LYS A 29 -3.19 -1.41 17.07
N GLU A 30 -2.19 -2.14 17.55
CA GLU A 30 -1.11 -1.58 18.37
C GLU A 30 -0.34 -0.51 17.59
N THR A 31 0.07 -0.81 16.35
CA THR A 31 0.75 0.14 15.47
C THR A 31 -0.10 1.39 15.19
N ALA A 32 -1.41 1.24 15.00
CA ALA A 32 -2.31 2.37 14.80
C ALA A 32 -2.32 3.31 16.02
N ARG A 33 -2.31 2.76 17.24
CA ARG A 33 -2.24 3.55 18.48
C ARG A 33 -0.92 4.30 18.62
N GLU A 34 0.21 3.65 18.34
CA GLU A 34 1.52 4.29 18.37
C GLU A 34 1.62 5.45 17.37
N ILE A 35 1.08 5.28 16.16
CA ILE A 35 1.05 6.33 15.13
C ILE A 35 0.14 7.47 15.58
N LYS A 36 -1.01 7.18 16.16
CA LYS A 36 -1.90 8.21 16.72
C LYS A 36 -1.18 9.05 17.78
N GLU A 37 -0.54 8.40 18.75
CA GLU A 37 0.23 9.08 19.80
C GLU A 37 1.34 9.97 19.23
N ALA A 38 2.04 9.50 18.19
CA ALA A 38 3.08 10.28 17.53
C ALA A 38 2.51 11.52 16.79
N LEU A 39 1.36 11.39 16.13
CA LEU A 39 0.66 12.49 15.46
C LEU A 39 0.13 13.52 16.47
N GLU A 40 -0.38 13.08 17.61
CA GLU A 40 -0.84 13.96 18.69
C GLU A 40 0.32 14.68 19.38
N ALA A 41 1.46 14.01 19.57
CA ALA A 41 2.64 14.58 20.21
C ALA A 41 3.36 15.63 19.35
N LYS A 42 3.25 15.57 18.03
CA LYS A 42 4.01 16.41 17.10
C LYS A 42 3.10 17.01 16.02
N SER A 43 2.61 18.21 16.26
CA SER A 43 1.61 18.90 15.41
C SER A 43 2.04 19.18 13.97
N ASN A 44 3.35 19.16 13.67
CA ASN A 44 3.89 19.35 12.32
C ASN A 44 4.29 18.03 11.63
N LEU A 45 4.02 16.87 12.25
CA LEU A 45 4.29 15.56 11.67
C LEU A 45 3.21 15.22 10.64
N GLN A 46 3.66 14.89 9.45
CA GLN A 46 2.83 14.29 8.41
C GLN A 46 3.31 12.85 8.17
N VAL A 47 2.39 11.92 8.09
CA VAL A 47 2.71 10.51 7.87
C VAL A 47 2.04 10.03 6.59
N LEU A 48 2.81 9.42 5.71
CA LEU A 48 2.34 8.65 4.58
C LEU A 48 2.56 7.17 4.89
N LEU A 49 1.47 6.45 5.07
CA LEU A 49 1.51 5.03 5.40
C LEU A 49 1.54 4.16 4.15
N GLY A 50 2.24 3.05 4.25
CA GLY A 50 2.18 2.01 3.25
C GLY A 50 2.26 0.62 3.86
N HIS A 51 1.73 -0.39 3.19
CA HIS A 51 1.91 -1.77 3.61
C HIS A 51 2.10 -2.72 2.43
N GLY A 52 2.79 -3.84 2.67
CA GLY A 52 2.88 -4.93 1.70
C GLY A 52 1.59 -5.74 1.65
N SER A 53 1.33 -6.44 0.54
CA SER A 53 0.14 -7.28 0.37
C SER A 53 0.13 -8.54 1.25
N GLY A 54 1.26 -8.87 1.89
CA GLY A 54 1.39 -9.96 2.85
C GLY A 54 0.87 -11.30 2.34
N SER A 55 0.25 -12.08 3.22
CA SER A 55 -0.32 -13.38 2.87
C SER A 55 -1.58 -13.30 2.01
N PHE A 56 -2.15 -12.10 1.81
CA PHE A 56 -3.31 -11.89 0.96
C PHE A 56 -2.93 -11.92 -0.53
N GLY A 57 -2.10 -10.98 -0.97
CA GLY A 57 -1.71 -10.87 -2.38
C GLY A 57 -0.67 -11.90 -2.79
N HIS A 58 0.29 -12.23 -1.93
CA HIS A 58 1.40 -13.12 -2.27
C HIS A 58 0.96 -14.55 -2.64
N PHE A 59 0.00 -15.12 -1.92
CA PHE A 59 -0.53 -16.45 -2.22
C PHE A 59 -1.26 -16.48 -3.57
N VAL A 60 -2.06 -15.46 -3.85
CA VAL A 60 -2.79 -15.35 -5.13
C VAL A 60 -1.81 -15.13 -6.27
N ALA A 61 -0.87 -14.18 -6.14
CA ALA A 61 0.14 -13.90 -7.15
C ALA A 61 0.97 -15.13 -7.52
N ARG A 62 1.36 -15.94 -6.50
CA ARG A 62 2.07 -17.20 -6.73
C ARG A 62 1.20 -18.24 -7.46
N ARG A 63 -0.08 -18.37 -7.07
CA ARG A 63 -1.03 -19.30 -7.72
C ARG A 63 -1.14 -19.07 -9.22
N TYR A 64 -1.05 -17.82 -9.65
CA TYR A 64 -1.18 -17.41 -11.05
C TYR A 64 0.16 -17.13 -11.75
N GLY A 65 1.30 -17.38 -11.09
CA GLY A 65 2.63 -17.19 -11.68
C GLY A 65 3.02 -15.73 -11.95
N LEU A 66 2.35 -14.77 -11.32
CA LEU A 66 2.61 -13.34 -11.56
C LEU A 66 3.97 -12.87 -11.02
N LEU A 67 4.57 -13.62 -10.07
CA LEU A 67 5.86 -13.29 -9.48
C LEU A 67 7.05 -13.68 -10.38
N GLU A 68 6.86 -14.58 -11.33
CA GLU A 68 7.91 -15.21 -12.12
C GLU A 68 8.15 -14.55 -13.48
N GLY A 69 7.32 -13.54 -13.83
CA GLY A 69 7.47 -12.77 -15.08
C GLY A 69 7.23 -13.63 -16.32
N GLY A 70 5.99 -14.05 -16.51
CA GLY A 70 5.55 -14.80 -17.70
C GLY A 70 4.58 -13.98 -18.56
N LEU A 71 3.83 -14.68 -19.40
CA LEU A 71 2.72 -14.07 -20.14
C LEU A 71 1.66 -13.53 -19.15
N PRO A 72 1.01 -12.40 -19.50
CA PRO A 72 0.01 -11.80 -18.62
C PRO A 72 -1.12 -12.78 -18.29
N ASN A 73 -1.42 -12.94 -17.02
CA ASN A 73 -2.59 -13.67 -16.54
C ASN A 73 -3.59 -12.67 -15.99
N TRP A 74 -4.59 -12.30 -16.79
CA TRP A 74 -5.56 -11.25 -16.44
C TRP A 74 -6.47 -11.63 -15.29
N GLN A 75 -6.82 -12.90 -15.15
CA GLN A 75 -7.56 -13.38 -13.98
C GLN A 75 -6.70 -13.26 -12.72
N GLY A 76 -5.43 -13.67 -12.81
CA GLY A 76 -4.47 -13.53 -11.74
C GLY A 76 -4.22 -12.07 -11.35
N TYR A 77 -4.13 -11.17 -12.34
CA TYR A 77 -4.05 -9.72 -12.11
C TYR A 77 -5.24 -9.23 -11.28
N ALA A 78 -6.46 -9.53 -11.72
CA ALA A 78 -7.68 -9.09 -11.04
C ALA A 78 -7.79 -9.66 -9.62
N GLU A 79 -7.53 -10.94 -9.43
CA GLU A 79 -7.63 -11.60 -8.13
C GLU A 79 -6.54 -11.15 -7.14
N THR A 80 -5.31 -10.91 -7.65
CA THR A 80 -4.21 -10.41 -6.81
C THR A 80 -4.49 -8.99 -6.33
N GLY A 81 -4.96 -8.10 -7.21
CA GLY A 81 -5.36 -6.75 -6.82
C GLY A 81 -6.52 -6.76 -5.83
N ALA A 82 -7.54 -7.59 -6.06
CA ALA A 82 -8.64 -7.75 -5.11
C ALA A 82 -8.19 -8.27 -3.74
N ALA A 83 -7.23 -9.20 -3.71
CA ALA A 83 -6.68 -9.71 -2.45
C ALA A 83 -5.88 -8.64 -1.69
N ALA A 84 -5.04 -7.87 -2.39
CA ALA A 84 -4.32 -6.75 -1.79
C ALA A 84 -5.27 -5.67 -1.25
N ALA A 85 -6.32 -5.35 -2.00
CA ALA A 85 -7.34 -4.39 -1.58
C ALA A 85 -8.12 -4.84 -0.34
N ARG A 86 -8.39 -6.14 -0.18
CA ARG A 86 -9.03 -6.68 1.04
C ARG A 86 -8.17 -6.45 2.28
N LEU A 87 -6.86 -6.70 2.21
CA LEU A 87 -5.96 -6.39 3.32
C LEU A 87 -5.92 -4.88 3.59
N ASN A 88 -5.83 -4.06 2.55
CA ASN A 88 -5.84 -2.62 2.69
C ASN A 88 -7.10 -2.11 3.38
N ARG A 89 -8.28 -2.63 3.00
CA ARG A 89 -9.53 -2.25 3.66
C ARG A 89 -9.53 -2.60 5.15
N LEU A 90 -9.05 -3.79 5.51
CA LEU A 90 -8.94 -4.21 6.90
C LEU A 90 -7.98 -3.31 7.70
N VAL A 91 -6.79 -3.00 7.15
CA VAL A 91 -5.85 -2.06 7.77
C VAL A 91 -6.50 -0.69 7.96
N ALA A 92 -7.14 -0.15 6.92
CA ALA A 92 -7.80 1.15 7.00
C ALA A 92 -8.91 1.18 8.07
N ASP A 93 -9.74 0.15 8.14
CA ASP A 93 -10.83 0.07 9.13
C ASP A 93 -10.30 0.04 10.57
N ILE A 94 -9.21 -0.70 10.82
CA ILE A 94 -8.57 -0.74 12.14
C ILE A 94 -7.97 0.62 12.50
N PHE A 95 -7.25 1.27 11.57
CA PHE A 95 -6.66 2.59 11.81
C PHE A 95 -7.73 3.65 12.10
N LEU A 96 -8.82 3.67 11.33
CA LEU A 96 -9.96 4.57 11.56
C LEU A 96 -10.61 4.30 12.92
N ALA A 97 -10.79 3.04 13.31
CA ALA A 97 -11.35 2.68 14.61
C ALA A 97 -10.47 3.12 15.79
N GLU A 98 -9.15 3.17 15.62
CA GLU A 98 -8.21 3.70 16.63
C GLU A 98 -8.06 5.24 16.56
N GLY A 99 -8.76 5.91 15.64
CA GLY A 99 -8.79 7.36 15.53
C GLY A 99 -7.68 7.99 14.67
N VAL A 100 -7.01 7.19 13.84
CA VAL A 100 -6.08 7.70 12.82
C VAL A 100 -6.85 7.96 11.53
N PRO A 101 -6.87 9.21 11.00
CA PRO A 101 -7.68 9.59 9.86
C PRO A 101 -7.04 9.15 8.52
N VAL A 102 -6.97 7.84 8.28
CA VAL A 102 -6.38 7.29 7.05
C VAL A 102 -7.31 7.42 5.85
N VAL A 103 -6.73 7.72 4.69
CA VAL A 103 -7.39 7.75 3.38
C VAL A 103 -6.68 6.75 2.46
N SER A 104 -7.39 5.72 2.06
CA SER A 104 -6.83 4.65 1.23
C SER A 104 -6.74 5.06 -0.23
N PHE A 105 -5.58 4.83 -0.84
CA PHE A 105 -5.32 5.02 -2.27
C PHE A 105 -4.96 3.69 -2.89
N GLN A 106 -5.78 3.23 -3.84
CA GLN A 106 -5.51 2.01 -4.60
C GLN A 106 -4.52 2.30 -5.73
N PRO A 107 -3.29 1.77 -5.67
CA PRO A 107 -2.28 2.08 -6.68
C PRO A 107 -2.70 1.64 -8.08
N SER A 108 -3.29 0.46 -8.25
CA SER A 108 -3.74 -0.06 -9.55
C SER A 108 -4.77 0.81 -10.28
N ALA A 109 -5.42 1.76 -9.58
CA ALA A 109 -6.36 2.70 -10.20
C ALA A 109 -5.67 3.78 -11.05
N SER A 110 -4.37 4.04 -10.85
CA SER A 110 -3.64 5.09 -11.56
C SER A 110 -2.17 4.75 -11.85
N ALA A 111 -1.63 3.70 -11.26
CA ALA A 111 -0.26 3.28 -11.49
C ALA A 111 -0.09 2.67 -12.87
N PHE A 112 0.97 3.09 -13.56
CA PHE A 112 1.39 2.57 -14.84
C PHE A 112 2.89 2.28 -14.85
N CYS A 113 3.27 1.13 -15.36
CA CYS A 113 4.64 0.64 -15.37
C CYS A 113 5.16 0.44 -16.79
N ARG A 114 6.48 0.42 -16.89
CA ARG A 114 7.22 0.02 -18.08
C ARG A 114 8.33 -0.94 -17.67
N ASP A 115 8.27 -2.15 -18.17
CA ASP A 115 9.22 -3.23 -17.85
C ASP A 115 9.42 -3.47 -16.34
N GLY A 116 8.33 -3.40 -15.57
CA GLY A 116 8.33 -3.58 -14.11
C GLY A 116 8.62 -2.33 -13.28
N GLU A 117 9.03 -1.23 -13.90
CA GLU A 117 9.32 0.03 -13.22
C GLU A 117 8.10 0.96 -13.25
N LEU A 118 7.79 1.58 -12.13
CA LEU A 118 6.71 2.56 -12.01
C LEU A 118 7.09 3.84 -12.75
N VAL A 119 6.34 4.21 -13.78
CA VAL A 119 6.59 5.39 -14.62
C VAL A 119 5.48 6.44 -14.53
N GLY A 120 4.39 6.15 -13.85
CA GLY A 120 3.29 7.08 -13.63
C GLY A 120 2.35 6.61 -12.53
N MET A 121 1.90 7.54 -11.68
CA MET A 121 0.84 7.36 -10.67
C MET A 121 0.27 8.72 -10.28
N ALA A 122 -1.03 8.79 -10.00
CA ALA A 122 -1.66 10.02 -9.51
C ALA A 122 -1.15 10.39 -8.11
N THR A 123 -0.53 11.56 -7.98
CA THR A 123 0.08 12.04 -6.73
C THR A 123 -0.67 13.22 -6.11
N GLU A 124 -1.30 14.06 -6.93
CA GLU A 124 -2.02 15.25 -6.44
C GLU A 124 -3.08 14.95 -5.37
N PRO A 125 -3.93 13.90 -5.48
CA PRO A 125 -4.87 13.58 -4.40
C PRO A 125 -4.18 13.22 -3.08
N ILE A 126 -3.01 12.54 -3.14
CA ILE A 126 -2.20 12.18 -1.97
C ILE A 126 -1.63 13.44 -1.31
N ALA A 127 -1.08 14.36 -2.11
CA ALA A 127 -0.58 15.64 -1.63
C ALA A 127 -1.67 16.46 -0.93
N ARG A 128 -2.89 16.48 -1.48
CA ARG A 128 -4.03 17.17 -0.88
C ARG A 128 -4.45 16.56 0.46
N VAL A 129 -4.48 15.24 0.56
CA VAL A 129 -4.79 14.54 1.81
C VAL A 129 -3.78 14.91 2.90
N LEU A 130 -2.48 14.89 2.58
CA LEU A 130 -1.42 15.35 3.50
C LEU A 130 -1.59 16.80 3.92
N ALA A 131 -1.91 17.70 2.99
CA ALA A 131 -2.11 19.11 3.27
C ALA A 131 -3.27 19.41 4.24
N TYR A 132 -4.26 18.53 4.29
CA TYR A 132 -5.38 18.59 5.25
C TYR A 132 -5.13 17.86 6.56
N GLY A 133 -3.91 17.38 6.81
CA GLY A 133 -3.54 16.66 8.04
C GLY A 133 -4.12 15.25 8.14
N LEU A 134 -4.55 14.69 7.01
CA LEU A 134 -4.99 13.30 6.91
C LEU A 134 -3.80 12.40 6.56
N VAL A 135 -3.95 11.10 6.74
CA VAL A 135 -2.90 10.11 6.53
C VAL A 135 -3.17 9.29 5.27
N PRO A 136 -2.47 9.52 4.15
CA PRO A 136 -2.59 8.66 2.98
C PRO A 136 -2.11 7.24 3.31
N LEU A 137 -2.84 6.23 2.82
CA LEU A 137 -2.51 4.82 2.96
C LEU A 137 -2.41 4.19 1.57
N VAL A 138 -1.21 3.80 1.17
CA VAL A 138 -0.93 3.07 -0.08
C VAL A 138 -0.49 1.63 0.23
N TYR A 139 -0.41 0.78 -0.77
CA TYR A 139 -0.03 -0.61 -0.55
C TYR A 139 0.57 -1.25 -1.80
N GLY A 140 1.33 -2.34 -1.62
CA GLY A 140 1.81 -3.16 -2.73
C GLY A 140 0.63 -3.76 -3.49
N ASP A 141 0.57 -3.51 -4.80
CA ASP A 141 -0.59 -3.82 -5.64
C ASP A 141 -0.14 -4.35 -7.00
N VAL A 142 -1.06 -4.61 -7.88
CA VAL A 142 -0.84 -4.87 -9.32
C VAL A 142 -0.82 -3.55 -10.08
N ALA A 143 -0.18 -3.54 -11.25
CA ALA A 143 -0.22 -2.40 -12.18
C ALA A 143 -0.23 -2.87 -13.63
N MET A 144 -0.81 -2.06 -14.52
CA MET A 144 -0.65 -2.23 -15.96
C MET A 144 0.78 -1.90 -16.35
N ASP A 145 1.34 -2.67 -17.28
CA ASP A 145 2.73 -2.52 -17.72
C ASP A 145 2.80 -2.53 -19.26
N GLU A 146 3.48 -1.52 -19.82
CA GLU A 146 3.57 -1.33 -21.26
C GLU A 146 4.26 -2.48 -21.99
N ILE A 147 5.27 -3.10 -21.36
CA ILE A 147 6.08 -4.16 -21.98
C ILE A 147 5.59 -5.55 -21.55
N ARG A 148 5.29 -5.73 -20.26
CA ARG A 148 4.91 -7.03 -19.68
C ARG A 148 3.40 -7.27 -19.71
N GLY A 149 2.60 -6.26 -20.08
CA GLY A 149 1.14 -6.26 -19.96
C GLY A 149 0.69 -5.94 -18.54
N CYS A 150 1.16 -6.67 -17.56
CA CYS A 150 0.93 -6.36 -16.13
C CYS A 150 2.14 -6.73 -15.27
N THR A 151 2.21 -6.12 -14.09
CA THR A 151 3.25 -6.39 -13.09
C THR A 151 2.71 -6.23 -11.69
N ILE A 152 3.53 -6.54 -10.70
CA ILE A 152 3.29 -6.24 -9.29
C ILE A 152 4.23 -5.11 -8.89
N ILE A 153 3.69 -4.07 -8.27
CA ILE A 153 4.46 -2.97 -7.72
C ILE A 153 4.55 -3.09 -6.19
N SER A 154 5.75 -2.94 -5.68
CA SER A 154 5.98 -2.95 -4.24
C SER A 154 5.64 -1.60 -3.61
N THR A 155 5.36 -1.61 -2.31
CA THR A 155 5.19 -0.36 -1.55
C THR A 155 6.44 0.50 -1.61
N GLU A 156 7.62 -0.11 -1.70
CA GLU A 156 8.91 0.60 -1.83
C GLU A 156 9.01 1.38 -3.15
N GLN A 157 8.58 0.78 -4.26
CA GLN A 157 8.54 1.48 -5.56
C GLN A 157 7.57 2.66 -5.52
N ILE A 158 6.39 2.45 -4.89
CA ILE A 158 5.40 3.52 -4.71
C ILE A 158 5.97 4.63 -3.83
N PHE A 159 6.66 4.30 -2.74
CA PHE A 159 7.27 5.29 -1.86
C PHE A 159 8.40 6.06 -2.56
N ALA A 160 9.24 5.39 -3.35
CA ALA A 160 10.27 6.06 -4.15
C ALA A 160 9.64 7.06 -5.13
N TRP A 161 8.60 6.65 -5.86
CA TRP A 161 7.85 7.54 -6.75
C TRP A 161 7.27 8.75 -6.01
N LEU A 162 6.58 8.52 -4.88
CA LEU A 162 5.96 9.59 -4.11
C LEU A 162 6.99 10.52 -3.47
N ALA A 163 8.14 10.01 -3.03
CA ALA A 163 9.22 10.83 -2.50
C ALA A 163 9.77 11.82 -3.53
N ASP A 164 9.86 11.41 -4.80
CA ASP A 164 10.29 12.29 -5.90
C ASP A 164 9.24 13.34 -6.29
N GLN A 165 7.96 13.10 -6.00
CA GLN A 165 6.85 13.94 -6.44
C GLN A 165 6.28 14.88 -5.36
N LEU A 166 6.51 14.58 -4.08
CA LEU A 166 5.94 15.29 -2.93
C LEU A 166 6.92 16.31 -2.29
N HIS A 167 7.74 16.94 -3.08
CA HIS A 167 8.71 17.97 -2.65
C HIS A 167 8.07 19.32 -2.34
#